data_64736f48350c363da2601e648f32190e
#
_entry.id   64736f48350c363da2601e648f32190e
#
_cell.length_a   1.000
_cell.length_b   1.000
_cell.length_c   1.000
_cell.angle_alpha   90.00
_cell.angle_beta   90.00
_cell.angle_gamma   90.00
#
_symmetry.space_group_name_H-M   'P 1'
#
loop_
_entity.id
_entity.type
_entity.pdbx_description
1 polymer ?
#
loop_
_entity_poly.entity_id
_entity_poly.type
_entity_poly.pdbx_seq_one_letter_code
_entity_poly.pdbx_strand_id
1 'polypeptide(L)'
;MKNITYHSFICSLYFLLHGCSNSQPQQPLQHQSNKTIAKSTTIPTQKNPQQTLASFDKISCDDIQNPQYQQAVLNAINVIRHQPQQCVKIAYSATHSLKWNNQLQTSSTAHALDISQRQILSHVGRSGENLRARIKKTGYKGGGGENLATGQSNLKQVLENWLALSPGHCDNVMNSQFKDYEIACRRNPT
;
A
#
# COMPACT_ATOMS: atom_id res chain seq x y z
N MET A 1 -33.39 -18.31 7.81
CA MET A 1 -32.43 -17.86 6.79
C MET A 1 -31.47 -16.90 7.50
N LYS A 2 -30.20 -17.27 7.64
CA LYS A 2 -29.20 -16.40 8.30
C LYS A 2 -28.79 -15.33 7.28
N ASN A 3 -29.11 -14.07 7.54
CA ASN A 3 -28.60 -12.96 6.76
C ASN A 3 -27.09 -12.89 6.94
N ILE A 4 -26.34 -13.33 5.95
CA ILE A 4 -24.90 -13.15 5.89
C ILE A 4 -24.67 -11.72 5.46
N THR A 5 -24.40 -10.86 6.43
CA THR A 5 -23.99 -9.48 6.16
C THR A 5 -22.58 -9.50 5.60
N TYR A 6 -22.46 -9.41 4.28
CA TYR A 6 -21.15 -9.25 3.64
C TYR A 6 -20.60 -7.87 3.96
N HIS A 7 -19.62 -7.81 4.85
CA HIS A 7 -18.85 -6.61 5.09
C HIS A 7 -17.82 -6.51 3.97
N SER A 8 -18.10 -5.70 2.96
CA SER A 8 -17.14 -5.45 1.88
C SER A 8 -16.17 -4.36 2.32
N PHE A 9 -14.88 -4.71 2.39
CA PHE A 9 -13.79 -3.74 2.47
C PHE A 9 -13.57 -3.15 1.08
N ILE A 10 -13.64 -1.84 0.98
CA ILE A 10 -13.17 -1.12 -0.20
C ILE A 10 -11.92 -0.36 0.23
N CYS A 11 -10.77 -0.94 -0.08
CA CYS A 11 -9.48 -0.34 0.16
C CYS A 11 -8.93 0.26 -1.14
N SER A 12 -8.63 1.54 -1.14
CA SER A 12 -7.95 2.23 -2.23
C SER A 12 -6.55 2.61 -1.76
N LEU A 13 -5.55 2.16 -2.49
CA LEU A 13 -4.15 2.35 -2.19
C LEU A 13 -3.49 3.14 -3.31
N TYR A 14 -2.90 4.30 -2.99
CA TYR A 14 -2.22 5.13 -3.98
C TYR A 14 -0.72 5.17 -3.75
N PHE A 15 0.05 4.99 -4.83
CA PHE A 15 1.50 5.09 -4.86
C PHE A 15 1.94 6.11 -5.91
N LEU A 16 2.94 6.96 -5.63
CA LEU A 16 3.21 8.09 -6.51
C LEU A 16 4.68 8.40 -6.80
N LEU A 17 4.88 8.90 -8.02
CA LEU A 17 6.14 9.36 -8.59
C LEU A 17 6.39 10.85 -8.34
N HIS A 18 7.59 11.22 -7.89
CA HIS A 18 8.13 12.58 -8.05
C HIS A 18 9.04 12.64 -9.27
N GLY A 19 8.92 13.72 -10.04
CA GLY A 19 9.59 13.93 -11.30
C GLY A 19 11.09 13.80 -11.29
N CYS A 20 11.64 13.42 -12.42
CA CYS A 20 13.03 13.19 -12.76
C CYS A 20 13.96 14.36 -12.43
N SER A 21 15.09 14.05 -11.82
CA SER A 21 16.32 14.83 -11.96
C SER A 21 17.47 13.91 -12.30
N ASN A 22 18.23 14.30 -13.31
CA ASN A 22 19.35 13.65 -13.99
C ASN A 22 20.21 12.69 -13.17
N SER A 23 20.41 11.49 -13.68
CA SER A 23 21.43 10.53 -13.25
C SER A 23 22.66 10.61 -14.14
N GLN A 24 23.81 10.98 -13.55
CA GLN A 24 25.13 10.70 -14.11
C GLN A 24 25.56 9.26 -13.75
N PRO A 25 26.31 8.58 -14.63
CA PRO A 25 26.77 7.21 -14.38
C PRO A 25 27.94 7.21 -13.38
N GLN A 26 27.85 6.40 -12.33
CA GLN A 26 28.95 6.15 -11.40
C GLN A 26 29.77 4.95 -11.81
N GLN A 27 31.09 5.14 -11.80
CA GLN A 27 32.13 4.14 -12.05
C GLN A 27 32.24 3.13 -10.88
N PRO A 28 32.77 1.91 -11.12
CA PRO A 28 32.89 0.89 -10.09
C PRO A 28 34.04 1.17 -9.11
N LEU A 29 33.75 1.14 -7.82
CA LEU A 29 34.74 1.22 -6.75
C LEU A 29 35.30 -0.14 -6.40
N GLN A 30 36.64 -0.18 -6.34
CA GLN A 30 37.46 -1.33 -6.02
C GLN A 30 37.36 -1.74 -4.54
N HIS A 31 37.42 -3.04 -4.34
CA HIS A 31 37.46 -3.75 -3.07
C HIS A 31 38.70 -3.33 -2.24
N GLN A 32 38.48 -2.80 -1.03
CA GLN A 32 39.50 -2.81 0.03
C GLN A 32 38.93 -3.47 1.28
N SER A 33 39.55 -4.59 1.64
CA SER A 33 39.30 -5.38 2.82
C SER A 33 39.91 -4.68 4.05
N ASN A 34 39.08 -4.23 4.98
CA ASN A 34 39.55 -3.89 6.32
C ASN A 34 38.72 -4.58 7.38
N LYS A 35 39.37 -5.51 8.05
CA LYS A 35 38.89 -6.32 9.16
C LYS A 35 38.91 -5.47 10.42
N THR A 36 37.76 -4.95 10.82
CA THR A 36 37.60 -4.32 12.15
C THR A 36 36.48 -5.04 12.89
N ILE A 37 36.82 -5.58 14.07
CA ILE A 37 35.94 -6.28 14.98
C ILE A 37 34.92 -5.28 15.50
N ALA A 38 33.66 -5.39 15.08
CA ALA A 38 32.57 -4.55 15.55
C ALA A 38 31.86 -5.23 16.73
N LYS A 39 31.82 -4.48 17.83
CA LYS A 39 31.06 -4.66 19.06
C LYS A 39 29.60 -5.06 18.72
N SER A 40 29.11 -6.16 19.29
CA SER A 40 27.74 -6.64 19.16
C SER A 40 26.74 -5.58 19.61
N THR A 41 26.20 -4.84 18.67
CA THR A 41 25.00 -4.02 18.88
C THR A 41 23.83 -4.94 18.57
N THR A 42 22.99 -5.23 19.54
CA THR A 42 21.73 -5.98 19.39
C THR A 42 20.88 -5.30 18.33
N ILE A 43 20.84 -5.88 17.13
CA ILE A 43 19.93 -5.44 16.04
C ILE A 43 18.51 -5.69 16.53
N PRO A 44 17.60 -4.71 16.51
CA PRO A 44 16.20 -4.95 16.84
C PRO A 44 15.70 -6.05 15.91
N THR A 45 15.12 -7.11 16.46
CA THR A 45 14.56 -8.24 15.70
C THR A 45 13.51 -7.69 14.72
N GLN A 46 13.88 -7.61 13.45
CA GLN A 46 13.01 -7.13 12.39
C GLN A 46 11.85 -8.13 12.27
N LYS A 47 10.63 -7.69 12.56
CA LYS A 47 9.44 -8.53 12.46
C LYS A 47 9.32 -9.10 11.05
N ASN A 48 9.10 -10.41 10.94
CA ASN A 48 8.79 -11.07 9.67
C ASN A 48 7.50 -10.45 9.09
N PRO A 49 7.39 -10.19 7.76
CA PRO A 49 6.18 -9.70 7.12
C PRO A 49 4.90 -10.46 7.52
N GLN A 50 4.94 -11.79 7.59
CA GLN A 50 3.80 -12.61 8.02
C GLN A 50 3.37 -12.36 9.46
N GLN A 51 4.33 -12.17 10.38
CA GLN A 51 4.01 -11.81 11.78
C GLN A 51 3.41 -10.40 11.88
N THR A 52 3.84 -9.50 11.01
CA THR A 52 3.30 -8.15 10.94
C THR A 52 1.85 -8.18 10.44
N LEU A 53 1.54 -8.96 9.39
CA LEU A 53 0.19 -9.11 8.86
C LEU A 53 -0.76 -9.82 9.83
N ALA A 54 -0.28 -10.75 10.64
CA ALA A 54 -1.11 -11.47 11.61
C ALA A 54 -1.81 -10.54 12.62
N SER A 55 -1.24 -9.35 12.91
CA SER A 55 -1.84 -8.38 13.82
C SER A 55 -3.08 -7.68 13.23
N PHE A 56 -3.34 -7.82 11.93
CA PHE A 56 -4.45 -7.17 11.22
C PHE A 56 -5.70 -8.05 11.05
N ASP A 57 -5.73 -9.23 11.65
CA ASP A 57 -6.88 -10.14 11.59
C ASP A 57 -8.15 -9.58 12.25
N LYS A 58 -8.00 -8.66 13.21
CA LYS A 58 -9.09 -7.99 13.94
C LYS A 58 -9.39 -6.58 13.45
N ILE A 59 -8.58 -6.04 12.52
CA ILE A 59 -8.80 -4.68 12.02
C ILE A 59 -9.89 -4.69 10.95
N SER A 60 -10.97 -3.98 11.25
CA SER A 60 -12.13 -3.81 10.38
C SER A 60 -12.00 -2.56 9.50
N CYS A 61 -12.95 -2.38 8.57
CA CYS A 61 -13.05 -1.19 7.74
C CYS A 61 -13.23 0.10 8.58
N ASP A 62 -13.98 0.03 9.67
CA ASP A 62 -14.21 1.21 10.53
C ASP A 62 -12.94 1.64 11.26
N ASP A 63 -12.11 0.66 11.63
CA ASP A 63 -10.84 0.94 12.31
C ASP A 63 -9.88 1.74 11.43
N ILE A 64 -9.93 1.58 10.12
CA ILE A 64 -9.07 2.32 9.15
C ILE A 64 -9.35 3.83 9.18
N GLN A 65 -10.48 4.28 9.73
CA GLN A 65 -10.72 5.71 9.95
C GLN A 65 -9.82 6.30 11.05
N ASN A 66 -9.28 5.47 11.94
CA ASN A 66 -8.41 5.91 13.02
C ASN A 66 -6.94 6.05 12.52
N PRO A 67 -6.30 7.23 12.71
CA PRO A 67 -4.91 7.46 12.29
C PRO A 67 -3.91 6.45 12.85
N GLN A 68 -4.15 5.88 14.03
CA GLN A 68 -3.29 4.86 14.63
C GLN A 68 -3.24 3.59 13.76
N TYR A 69 -4.38 3.13 13.25
CA TYR A 69 -4.43 1.97 12.36
C TYR A 69 -3.87 2.30 10.97
N GLN A 70 -4.10 3.51 10.46
CA GLN A 70 -3.49 3.99 9.22
C GLN A 70 -1.96 3.95 9.29
N GLN A 71 -1.39 4.43 10.40
CA GLN A 71 0.06 4.37 10.63
C GLN A 71 0.56 2.93 10.78
N ALA A 72 -0.20 2.05 11.45
CA ALA A 72 0.14 0.63 11.57
C ALA A 72 0.20 -0.06 10.20
N VAL A 73 -0.75 0.23 9.30
CA VAL A 73 -0.76 -0.30 7.92
C VAL A 73 0.44 0.23 7.12
N LEU A 74 0.73 1.53 7.20
CA LEU A 74 1.90 2.11 6.55
C LEU A 74 3.20 1.43 7.02
N ASN A 75 3.33 1.19 8.31
CA ASN A 75 4.49 0.50 8.88
C ASN A 75 4.59 -0.94 8.35
N ALA A 76 3.47 -1.67 8.27
CA ALA A 76 3.43 -3.02 7.72
C ALA A 76 3.84 -3.08 6.25
N ILE A 77 3.31 -2.18 5.43
CA ILE A 77 3.71 -2.05 4.01
C ILE A 77 5.20 -1.74 3.91
N ASN A 78 5.74 -0.88 4.75
CA ASN A 78 7.17 -0.55 4.74
C ASN A 78 8.05 -1.74 5.17
N VAL A 79 7.61 -2.56 6.13
CA VAL A 79 8.30 -3.83 6.49
C VAL A 79 8.36 -4.77 5.28
N ILE A 80 7.26 -4.90 4.53
CA ILE A 80 7.20 -5.70 3.31
C ILE A 80 8.16 -5.15 2.25
N ARG A 81 8.14 -3.85 2.01
CA ARG A 81 8.97 -3.17 1.00
C ARG A 81 10.47 -3.26 1.30
N HIS A 82 10.87 -3.35 2.56
CA HIS A 82 12.28 -3.49 2.97
C HIS A 82 12.85 -4.90 2.76
N GLN A 83 12.06 -5.82 2.23
CA GLN A 83 12.51 -7.18 1.93
C GLN A 83 12.24 -7.53 0.47
N PRO A 84 13.06 -8.39 -0.15
CA PRO A 84 12.74 -8.91 -1.48
C PRO A 84 11.38 -9.62 -1.47
N GLN A 85 10.58 -9.40 -2.52
CA GLN A 85 9.27 -10.01 -2.66
C GLN A 85 9.14 -10.72 -4.01
N GLN A 86 8.49 -11.87 -4.01
CA GLN A 86 8.06 -12.55 -5.23
C GLN A 86 6.61 -12.19 -5.51
N CYS A 87 6.37 -11.29 -6.47
CA CYS A 87 5.04 -10.89 -6.93
C CYS A 87 4.61 -11.78 -8.10
N VAL A 88 3.99 -12.91 -7.80
CA VAL A 88 3.56 -13.93 -8.78
C VAL A 88 4.65 -14.27 -9.81
N LYS A 89 4.87 -13.44 -10.82
CA LYS A 89 5.82 -13.68 -11.93
C LYS A 89 7.10 -12.85 -11.82
N ILE A 90 7.11 -11.78 -11.03
CA ILE A 90 8.20 -10.79 -10.96
C ILE A 90 8.82 -10.81 -9.58
N ALA A 91 10.14 -10.95 -9.52
CA ALA A 91 10.90 -10.77 -8.28
C ALA A 91 11.30 -9.31 -8.13
N TYR A 92 10.99 -8.73 -6.98
CA TYR A 92 11.36 -7.38 -6.61
C TYR A 92 12.44 -7.39 -5.53
N SER A 93 13.46 -6.56 -5.70
CA SER A 93 14.41 -6.28 -4.63
C SER A 93 13.75 -5.43 -3.55
N ALA A 94 14.33 -5.43 -2.34
CA ALA A 94 13.95 -4.50 -1.29
C ALA A 94 14.01 -3.05 -1.79
N THR A 95 13.09 -2.21 -1.30
CA THR A 95 12.98 -0.81 -1.72
C THR A 95 12.73 0.10 -0.51
N HIS A 96 12.74 1.42 -0.74
CA HIS A 96 12.60 2.43 0.32
C HIS A 96 11.18 2.50 0.88
N SER A 97 11.06 3.10 2.07
CA SER A 97 9.79 3.38 2.73
C SER A 97 8.93 4.37 1.96
N LEU A 98 7.63 4.18 2.08
CA LEU A 98 6.60 5.16 1.72
C LEU A 98 6.32 6.08 2.92
N LYS A 99 5.73 7.25 2.63
CA LYS A 99 5.24 8.23 3.62
C LYS A 99 3.75 8.45 3.44
N TRP A 100 3.07 8.74 4.54
CA TRP A 100 1.66 9.13 4.50
C TRP A 100 1.44 10.44 3.74
N ASN A 101 0.37 10.51 2.95
CA ASN A 101 0.03 11.72 2.19
C ASN A 101 -1.47 12.05 2.27
N ASN A 102 -1.80 13.19 2.87
CA ASN A 102 -3.19 13.62 3.10
C ASN A 102 -3.94 13.98 1.82
N GLN A 103 -3.26 14.43 0.77
CA GLN A 103 -3.91 14.72 -0.52
C GLN A 103 -4.41 13.42 -1.16
N LEU A 104 -3.61 12.35 -1.05
CA LEU A 104 -4.02 11.03 -1.49
C LEU A 104 -5.18 10.51 -0.65
N GLN A 105 -5.13 10.65 0.66
CA GLN A 105 -6.21 10.25 1.56
C GLN A 105 -7.54 10.92 1.20
N THR A 106 -7.52 12.19 0.83
CA THR A 106 -8.73 12.89 0.36
C THR A 106 -9.31 12.22 -0.88
N SER A 107 -8.46 11.88 -1.86
CA SER A 107 -8.88 11.23 -3.11
C SER A 107 -9.44 9.82 -2.86
N SER A 108 -8.73 8.99 -2.08
CA SER A 108 -9.14 7.62 -1.83
C SER A 108 -10.39 7.52 -0.97
N THR A 109 -10.52 8.40 0.03
CA THR A 109 -11.73 8.46 0.86
C THR A 109 -12.96 8.77 0.01
N ALA A 110 -12.85 9.73 -0.93
CA ALA A 110 -13.93 10.04 -1.85
C ALA A 110 -14.24 8.88 -2.81
N HIS A 111 -13.21 8.21 -3.31
CA HIS A 111 -13.39 7.06 -4.21
C HIS A 111 -13.94 5.82 -3.50
N ALA A 112 -13.47 5.52 -2.30
CA ALA A 112 -14.03 4.43 -1.48
C ALA A 112 -15.53 4.66 -1.18
N LEU A 113 -15.93 5.91 -0.91
CA LEU A 113 -17.32 6.27 -0.74
C LEU A 113 -18.13 6.09 -2.04
N ASP A 114 -17.61 6.54 -3.17
CA ASP A 114 -18.26 6.38 -4.49
C ASP A 114 -18.46 4.89 -4.84
N ILE A 115 -17.43 4.05 -4.68
CA ILE A 115 -17.52 2.60 -4.90
C ILE A 115 -18.56 1.96 -3.97
N SER A 116 -18.50 2.32 -2.68
CA SER A 116 -19.43 1.81 -1.66
C SER A 116 -20.89 2.12 -2.01
N GLN A 117 -21.19 3.37 -2.38
CA GLN A 117 -22.55 3.79 -2.76
C GLN A 117 -23.06 3.15 -4.06
N ARG A 118 -22.17 2.92 -5.02
CA ARG A 118 -22.52 2.25 -6.29
C ARG A 118 -22.55 0.74 -6.19
N GLN A 119 -21.91 0.17 -5.16
CA GLN A 119 -21.66 -1.27 -5.01
C GLN A 119 -20.93 -1.87 -6.23
N ILE A 120 -20.06 -1.08 -6.87
CA ILE A 120 -19.29 -1.46 -8.06
C ILE A 120 -17.81 -1.23 -7.78
N LEU A 121 -17.02 -2.31 -7.72
CA LEU A 121 -15.56 -2.23 -7.64
C LEU A 121 -15.00 -1.80 -9.00
N SER A 122 -14.47 -0.60 -9.08
CA SER A 122 -13.97 -0.01 -10.32
C SER A 122 -12.89 1.02 -10.08
N HIS A 123 -11.85 1.03 -10.90
CA HIS A 123 -10.84 2.09 -10.93
C HIS A 123 -11.37 3.40 -11.53
N VAL A 124 -12.55 3.38 -12.12
CA VAL A 124 -13.20 4.56 -12.70
C VAL A 124 -14.33 5.03 -11.78
N GLY A 125 -14.29 6.31 -11.40
CA GLY A 125 -15.31 6.95 -10.58
C GLY A 125 -16.63 7.14 -11.31
N ARG A 126 -17.69 7.53 -10.59
CA ARG A 126 -19.06 7.73 -11.11
C ARG A 126 -19.11 8.71 -12.29
N SER A 127 -18.29 9.75 -12.27
CA SER A 127 -18.20 10.77 -13.32
C SER A 127 -17.23 10.42 -14.47
N GLY A 128 -16.78 9.15 -14.56
CA GLY A 128 -15.83 8.70 -15.58
C GLY A 128 -14.37 9.01 -15.27
N GLU A 129 -14.06 9.51 -14.08
CA GLU A 129 -12.71 9.91 -13.69
C GLU A 129 -11.85 8.70 -13.38
N ASN A 130 -10.68 8.63 -14.01
CA ASN A 130 -9.63 7.69 -13.65
C ASN A 130 -8.84 8.15 -12.41
N LEU A 131 -7.98 7.28 -11.89
CA LEU A 131 -7.11 7.57 -10.75
C LEU A 131 -6.37 8.92 -10.89
N ARG A 132 -5.71 9.15 -12.04
CA ARG A 132 -4.93 10.37 -12.26
C ARG A 132 -5.77 11.64 -12.14
N ALA A 133 -6.98 11.62 -12.68
CA ALA A 133 -7.89 12.75 -12.58
C ALA A 133 -8.31 13.01 -11.14
N ARG A 134 -8.62 11.94 -10.38
CA ARG A 134 -9.01 12.05 -8.97
C ARG A 134 -7.90 12.63 -8.10
N ILE A 135 -6.68 12.12 -8.20
CA ILE A 135 -5.55 12.63 -7.39
C ILE A 135 -5.14 14.05 -7.79
N LYS A 136 -5.21 14.41 -9.07
CA LYS A 136 -4.92 15.77 -9.53
C LYS A 136 -5.85 16.81 -8.90
N LYS A 137 -7.13 16.48 -8.67
CA LYS A 137 -8.11 17.38 -8.01
C LYS A 137 -7.72 17.75 -6.58
N THR A 138 -6.97 16.92 -5.89
CA THR A 138 -6.48 17.21 -4.52
C THR A 138 -5.24 18.09 -4.50
N GLY A 139 -4.74 18.51 -5.67
CA GLY A 139 -3.50 19.28 -5.81
C GLY A 139 -2.24 18.43 -5.81
N TYR A 140 -2.35 17.11 -5.69
CA TYR A 140 -1.18 16.24 -5.76
C TYR A 140 -0.54 16.25 -7.16
N LYS A 141 0.79 16.36 -7.22
CA LYS A 141 1.54 16.59 -8.47
C LYS A 141 2.09 15.31 -9.12
N GLY A 142 1.99 14.17 -8.46
CA GLY A 142 2.52 12.90 -8.96
C GLY A 142 1.51 12.08 -9.77
N GLY A 143 1.98 10.98 -10.34
CA GLY A 143 1.17 9.86 -10.85
C GLY A 143 1.01 8.75 -9.80
N GLY A 144 0.36 7.64 -10.07
CA GLY A 144 0.17 6.60 -9.07
C GLY A 144 -0.34 5.27 -9.56
N GLY A 145 -0.31 4.30 -8.67
CA GLY A 145 -1.02 3.02 -8.74
C GLY A 145 -2.14 2.97 -7.72
N GLU A 146 -3.12 2.14 -7.96
CA GLU A 146 -4.28 1.93 -7.08
C GLU A 146 -4.52 0.45 -6.91
N ASN A 147 -4.64 0.00 -5.67
CA ASN A 147 -5.13 -1.33 -5.33
C ASN A 147 -6.53 -1.21 -4.75
N LEU A 148 -7.47 -1.97 -5.29
CA LEU A 148 -8.83 -2.05 -4.77
C LEU A 148 -9.10 -3.45 -4.20
N ALA A 149 -9.96 -3.51 -3.19
CA ALA A 149 -10.43 -4.75 -2.60
C ALA A 149 -11.88 -4.64 -2.14
N THR A 150 -12.62 -5.73 -2.22
CA THR A 150 -13.99 -5.86 -1.70
C THR A 150 -14.28 -7.30 -1.30
N GLY A 151 -15.12 -7.49 -0.31
CA GLY A 151 -15.57 -8.83 0.14
C GLY A 151 -14.72 -9.46 1.23
N GLN A 152 -13.57 -8.87 1.60
CA GLN A 152 -12.74 -9.35 2.71
C GLN A 152 -13.37 -8.94 4.05
N SER A 153 -13.21 -9.79 5.07
CA SER A 153 -13.77 -9.52 6.41
C SER A 153 -12.85 -8.69 7.30
N ASN A 154 -11.55 -8.60 6.97
CA ASN A 154 -10.57 -7.86 7.74
C ASN A 154 -9.38 -7.41 6.88
N LEU A 155 -8.57 -6.51 7.41
CA LEU A 155 -7.44 -5.92 6.71
C LEU A 155 -6.34 -6.93 6.36
N LYS A 156 -6.13 -7.95 7.21
CA LYS A 156 -5.15 -9.01 6.94
C LYS A 156 -5.44 -9.68 5.59
N GLN A 157 -6.70 -10.09 5.36
CA GLN A 157 -7.09 -10.72 4.10
C GLN A 157 -6.90 -9.79 2.90
N VAL A 158 -7.16 -8.49 3.04
CA VAL A 158 -6.91 -7.51 1.97
C VAL A 158 -5.44 -7.50 1.59
N LEU A 159 -4.54 -7.34 2.58
CA LEU A 159 -3.11 -7.25 2.34
C LEU A 159 -2.52 -8.56 1.79
N GLU A 160 -2.96 -9.71 2.33
CA GLU A 160 -2.55 -11.03 1.82
C GLU A 160 -2.97 -11.23 0.35
N ASN A 161 -4.21 -10.85 0.01
CA ASN A 161 -4.70 -10.95 -1.37
C ASN A 161 -3.91 -10.05 -2.33
N TRP A 162 -3.58 -8.83 -1.92
CA TRP A 162 -2.77 -7.94 -2.74
C TRP A 162 -1.34 -8.45 -2.97
N LEU A 163 -0.75 -9.12 -1.98
CA LEU A 163 0.60 -9.64 -2.09
C LEU A 163 0.68 -10.99 -2.85
N ALA A 164 -0.31 -11.86 -2.66
CA ALA A 164 -0.21 -13.25 -3.12
C ALA A 164 -0.99 -13.54 -4.40
N LEU A 165 -2.16 -12.91 -4.62
CA LEU A 165 -3.13 -13.37 -5.61
C LEU A 165 -3.21 -12.51 -6.88
N SER A 166 -2.67 -11.30 -6.88
CA SER A 166 -2.77 -10.40 -8.01
C SER A 166 -1.41 -9.78 -8.36
N PRO A 167 -0.88 -10.05 -9.56
CA PRO A 167 0.40 -9.49 -9.98
C PRO A 167 0.46 -7.99 -9.85
N GLY A 168 -0.51 -7.26 -10.42
CA GLY A 168 -0.51 -5.80 -10.43
C GLY A 168 -0.61 -5.17 -9.04
N HIS A 169 -1.30 -5.80 -8.09
CA HIS A 169 -1.40 -5.30 -6.72
C HIS A 169 -0.04 -5.38 -5.99
N CYS A 170 0.62 -6.53 -6.06
CA CYS A 170 1.96 -6.71 -5.48
C CYS A 170 2.99 -5.82 -6.18
N ASP A 171 2.90 -5.67 -7.50
CA ASP A 171 3.77 -4.77 -8.28
C ASP A 171 3.63 -3.33 -7.80
N ASN A 172 2.42 -2.86 -7.52
CA ASN A 172 2.18 -1.55 -6.92
C ASN A 172 2.83 -1.43 -5.53
N VAL A 173 2.66 -2.44 -4.66
CA VAL A 173 3.28 -2.43 -3.32
C VAL A 173 4.80 -2.30 -3.42
N MET A 174 5.44 -2.99 -4.36
CA MET A 174 6.90 -3.07 -4.48
C MET A 174 7.51 -2.03 -5.43
N ASN A 175 6.70 -1.20 -6.11
CA ASN A 175 7.20 -0.21 -7.05
C ASN A 175 8.12 0.81 -6.36
N SER A 176 9.40 0.82 -6.76
CA SER A 176 10.43 1.71 -6.20
C SER A 176 10.26 3.19 -6.59
N GLN A 177 9.42 3.49 -7.57
CA GLN A 177 9.15 4.87 -7.97
C GLN A 177 8.17 5.59 -7.03
N PHE A 178 7.38 4.85 -6.29
CA PHE A 178 6.40 5.41 -5.36
C PHE A 178 7.06 5.91 -4.08
N LYS A 179 6.61 7.07 -3.59
CA LYS A 179 7.13 7.76 -2.40
C LYS A 179 6.08 7.92 -1.31
N ASP A 180 4.83 8.04 -1.72
CA ASP A 180 3.72 8.35 -0.84
C ASP A 180 2.70 7.21 -0.83
N TYR A 181 1.94 7.15 0.24
CA TYR A 181 0.97 6.10 0.53
C TYR A 181 -0.23 6.67 1.29
N GLU A 182 -1.35 6.03 1.11
CA GLU A 182 -2.54 6.16 1.95
C GLU A 182 -3.42 4.91 1.85
N ILE A 183 -4.40 4.82 2.72
CA ILE A 183 -5.46 3.80 2.69
C ILE A 183 -6.77 4.41 3.15
N ALA A 184 -7.86 4.09 2.44
CA ALA A 184 -9.22 4.40 2.84
C ALA A 184 -10.11 3.17 2.75
N CYS A 185 -11.12 3.11 3.60
CA CYS A 185 -12.12 2.05 3.60
C CYS A 185 -13.52 2.62 3.84
N ARG A 186 -14.54 2.03 3.21
CA ARG A 186 -15.96 2.29 3.46
C ARG A 186 -16.73 0.98 3.46
N ARG A 187 -17.72 0.88 4.36
CA ARG A 187 -18.69 -0.22 4.33
C ARG A 187 -19.69 0.00 3.20
N ASN A 188 -20.18 -1.08 2.60
CA ASN A 188 -21.34 -0.97 1.73
C ASN A 188 -22.55 -0.55 2.56
N PRO A 189 -23.44 0.30 2.01
CA PRO A 189 -24.72 0.55 2.64
C PRO A 189 -25.52 -0.77 2.73
N THR A 190 -26.14 -0.99 3.86
CA THR A 190 -27.07 -2.11 4.14
C THR A 190 -28.37 -1.89 3.41
#